data_868c3ae2b28a9a9d866c60ef46a89f38
#
_entry.id   868c3ae2b28a9a9d866c60ef46a89f38
#
_cell.length_a   1.000
_cell.length_b   1.000
_cell.length_c   1.000
_cell.angle_alpha   90.00
_cell.angle_beta   90.00
_cell.angle_gamma   90.00
#
_symmetry.space_group_name_H-M   'P 1'
#
loop_
_entity.id
_entity.type
_entity.pdbx_description
1 polymer ?
#
loop_
_entity_poly.entity_id
_entity_poly.type
_entity_poly.pdbx_seq_one_letter_code
_entity_poly.pdbx_strand_id
1 'polypeptide(L)'
;MTYQQLLEEPEQEPSSYHHISSLYPDDTVYIKPDHKRSYSGFMYEKLTIKWKFSNLGTQTWRGRKLYLSNHDEIRPRTESNYIEIPETPPKTGVEISTVIELRPFEGHTTCHWIMVDSGDNDCYPGSRMFDIDIDVKFKRKNS
;
A
#
# COMPACT_ATOMS: atom_id res chain seq x y z
N MET A 1 -26.42 15.30 -1.67
CA MET A 1 -25.43 15.55 -1.62
C MET A 1 -25.02 15.44 -1.43
N THR A 2 -25.38 15.25 -1.68
CA THR A 2 -24.56 15.38 -1.60
C THR A 2 -24.26 15.16 -1.51
N TYR A 3 -24.60 15.18 -1.31
CA TYR A 3 -23.76 15.13 -1.33
C TYR A 3 -23.77 15.20 -1.56
N GLN A 4 -23.94 14.76 -2.31
CA GLN A 4 -23.39 14.89 -2.49
C GLN A 4 -23.09 14.99 -2.66
N GLN A 5 -23.63 14.89 -2.95
CA GLN A 5 -22.95 15.06 -3.04
C GLN A 5 -22.46 14.97 -3.17
N LEU A 6 -22.97 14.78 -3.43
CA LEU A 6 -22.05 14.75 -3.47
C LEU A 6 -21.91 14.73 -3.77
N LEU A 7 -22.25 14.52 -4.19
CA LEU A 7 -21.59 14.54 -4.38
C LEU A 7 -21.54 14.55 -4.79
N GLU A 8 -21.98 14.44 -5.18
CA GLU A 8 -21.48 14.58 -5.42
C GLU A 8 -21.03 14.26 -5.80
N GLU A 9 -21.33 13.90 -6.10
CA GLU A 9 -20.58 13.70 -6.32
C GLU A 9 -20.18 13.21 -6.79
N PRO A 10 -20.16 13.18 -6.76
CA PRO A 10 -19.71 12.67 -7.31
C PRO A 10 -19.29 11.91 -7.54
N GLU A 11 -19.33 11.40 -7.63
CA GLU A 11 -18.74 10.90 -7.70
C GLU A 11 -18.04 10.37 -7.81
N GLN A 12 -17.78 10.01 -7.71
CA GLN A 12 -17.03 9.60 -7.81
C GLN A 12 -16.31 8.92 -7.51
N GLU A 13 -16.21 8.42 -7.16
CA GLU A 13 -15.61 8.09 -6.60
C GLU A 13 -14.99 7.41 -6.09
N PRO A 14 -14.06 7.27 -6.10
CA PRO A 14 -13.75 6.18 -5.29
C PRO A 14 -14.14 6.42 -3.91
N SER A 15 -15.27 6.07 -3.83
CA SER A 15 -15.93 6.27 -2.58
C SER A 15 -15.36 5.40 -1.47
N SER A 16 -14.62 4.34 -1.79
CA SER A 16 -14.12 3.46 -0.74
C SER A 16 -13.23 4.17 0.26
N TYR A 17 -12.46 5.15 -0.16
CA TYR A 17 -11.59 5.81 0.78
C TYR A 17 -12.34 6.77 1.71
N HIS A 18 -13.59 7.06 1.43
CA HIS A 18 -14.43 7.83 2.35
C HIS A 18 -14.76 7.06 3.62
N HIS A 19 -14.54 5.74 3.62
CA HIS A 19 -14.87 4.91 4.78
C HIS A 19 -13.63 4.57 5.60
N ILE A 20 -12.51 5.15 5.28
CA ILE A 20 -11.27 4.85 5.97
C ILE A 20 -11.22 5.62 7.28
N SER A 21 -11.03 4.86 8.37
CA SER A 21 -10.77 5.47 9.67
C SER A 21 -9.32 5.85 9.78
N SER A 22 -9.03 6.94 10.47
CA SER A 22 -7.66 7.33 10.72
C SER A 22 -7.41 7.45 12.22
N LEU A 23 -6.19 7.11 12.61
CA LEU A 23 -5.79 7.21 14.01
C LEU A 23 -5.70 8.68 14.45
N TYR A 24 -5.25 9.54 13.55
CA TYR A 24 -5.09 10.96 13.83
C TYR A 24 -6.19 11.76 13.15
N PRO A 25 -6.66 12.85 13.76
CA PRO A 25 -7.69 13.69 13.13
C PRO A 25 -7.18 14.30 11.83
N ASP A 26 -8.07 14.40 10.84
CA ASP A 26 -7.77 15.05 9.56
C ASP A 26 -6.56 14.46 8.84
N ASP A 27 -6.31 13.19 9.04
CA ASP A 27 -5.20 12.47 8.43
C ASP A 27 -5.76 11.69 7.24
N THR A 28 -5.45 12.15 6.04
CA THR A 28 -6.02 11.61 4.81
C THR A 28 -4.92 11.27 3.82
N VAL A 29 -5.05 10.11 3.21
CA VAL A 29 -4.13 9.64 2.19
C VAL A 29 -4.89 9.52 0.88
N TYR A 30 -4.24 9.91 -0.22
CA TYR A 30 -4.78 9.72 -1.56
C TYR A 30 -3.84 8.80 -2.34
N ILE A 31 -4.38 7.67 -2.80
CA ILE A 31 -3.61 6.74 -3.63
C ILE A 31 -3.74 7.20 -5.08
N LYS A 32 -2.62 7.45 -5.73
CA LYS A 32 -2.65 7.95 -7.10
C LYS A 32 -3.24 6.92 -8.06
N PRO A 33 -3.96 7.37 -9.11
CA PRO A 33 -4.61 6.43 -10.04
C PRO A 33 -3.65 5.49 -10.76
N ASP A 34 -2.41 5.89 -10.96
CA ASP A 34 -1.42 5.06 -11.64
C ASP A 34 -0.69 4.12 -10.69
N HIS A 35 -1.14 4.02 -9.44
CA HIS A 35 -0.55 3.12 -8.46
C HIS A 35 -0.84 1.65 -8.86
N LYS A 36 0.23 0.91 -9.06
CA LYS A 36 0.11 -0.49 -9.46
C LYS A 36 -0.09 -1.36 -8.22
N ARG A 37 -1.12 -2.18 -8.23
CA ARG A 37 -1.45 -3.03 -7.09
C ARG A 37 -1.23 -4.52 -7.35
N SER A 38 -1.10 -4.92 -8.60
CA SER A 38 -0.97 -6.33 -8.97
C SER A 38 0.33 -6.55 -9.72
N TYR A 39 1.03 -7.57 -9.32
CA TYR A 39 2.32 -7.93 -9.92
C TYR A 39 2.33 -9.42 -10.21
N SER A 40 3.12 -9.85 -11.17
CA SER A 40 3.29 -11.28 -11.43
C SER A 40 4.74 -11.54 -11.78
N GLY A 41 5.18 -12.77 -11.52
CA GLY A 41 6.53 -13.18 -11.86
C GLY A 41 6.70 -14.66 -11.64
N PHE A 42 7.92 -15.12 -11.86
CA PHE A 42 8.26 -16.53 -11.73
C PHE A 42 8.97 -16.77 -10.40
N MET A 43 8.98 -18.02 -9.97
CA MET A 43 9.67 -18.40 -8.73
C MET A 43 11.11 -17.88 -8.75
N TYR A 44 11.55 -17.40 -7.60
CA TYR A 44 12.89 -16.85 -7.35
C TYR A 44 13.18 -15.54 -8.07
N GLU A 45 12.22 -15.02 -8.81
CA GLU A 45 12.38 -13.72 -9.43
C GLU A 45 12.26 -12.63 -8.39
N LYS A 46 12.96 -11.52 -8.57
CA LYS A 46 12.85 -10.34 -7.71
C LYS A 46 12.00 -9.30 -8.41
N LEU A 47 11.04 -8.77 -7.69
CA LEU A 47 10.15 -7.73 -8.21
C LEU A 47 10.34 -6.46 -7.40
N THR A 48 10.33 -5.32 -8.08
CA THR A 48 10.32 -4.03 -7.41
C THR A 48 8.88 -3.58 -7.28
N ILE A 49 8.44 -3.42 -6.04
CA ILE A 49 7.08 -2.98 -5.72
C ILE A 49 7.14 -1.50 -5.38
N LYS A 50 6.22 -0.71 -5.94
CA LYS A 50 6.21 0.73 -5.73
C LYS A 50 4.85 1.20 -5.25
N TRP A 51 4.87 2.20 -4.39
CA TRP A 51 3.65 2.90 -3.94
C TRP A 51 3.78 4.37 -4.25
N LYS A 52 2.70 4.96 -4.76
CA LYS A 52 2.62 6.39 -5.04
C LYS A 52 1.37 6.93 -4.37
N PHE A 53 1.53 7.83 -3.43
CA PHE A 53 0.39 8.38 -2.70
C PHE A 53 0.73 9.78 -2.20
N SER A 54 -0.30 10.48 -1.71
CA SER A 54 -0.15 11.86 -1.28
C SER A 54 -0.77 12.07 0.09
N ASN A 55 -0.20 12.99 0.83
CA ASN A 55 -0.74 13.42 2.11
C ASN A 55 -1.76 14.53 1.84
N LEU A 56 -3.04 14.22 1.95
CA LEU A 56 -4.11 15.20 1.81
C LEU A 56 -4.68 15.63 3.14
N GLY A 57 -4.04 15.26 4.23
CA GLY A 57 -4.43 15.69 5.55
C GLY A 57 -3.88 17.07 5.87
N THR A 58 -4.02 17.48 7.13
CA THR A 58 -3.61 18.80 7.58
C THR A 58 -2.29 18.79 8.31
N GLN A 59 -1.74 17.61 8.58
CA GLN A 59 -0.51 17.46 9.36
C GLN A 59 0.58 16.82 8.52
N THR A 60 1.82 17.21 8.76
CA THR A 60 2.97 16.59 8.14
C THR A 60 3.18 15.18 8.71
N TRP A 61 3.38 14.21 7.83
CA TRP A 61 3.74 12.86 8.26
C TRP A 61 5.20 12.84 8.68
N ARG A 62 5.47 12.37 9.89
CA ARG A 62 6.83 12.25 10.41
C ARG A 62 7.02 10.89 11.07
N GLY A 63 8.14 10.25 10.77
CA GLY A 63 8.48 8.98 11.39
C GLY A 63 7.53 7.85 11.04
N ARG A 64 6.85 7.94 9.90
CA ARG A 64 5.92 6.89 9.46
C ARG A 64 6.62 5.92 8.53
N LYS A 65 6.06 4.72 8.44
CA LYS A 65 6.59 3.68 7.55
C LYS A 65 5.47 2.75 7.17
N LEU A 66 5.66 2.01 6.07
CA LEU A 66 4.78 0.90 5.73
C LEU A 66 5.33 -0.36 6.37
N TYR A 67 4.44 -1.15 6.96
CA TYR A 67 4.78 -2.39 7.63
C TYR A 67 4.03 -3.54 6.97
N LEU A 68 4.75 -4.61 6.64
CA LEU A 68 4.15 -5.80 6.06
C LEU A 68 3.56 -6.64 7.18
N SER A 69 2.28 -6.46 7.43
CA SER A 69 1.64 -6.99 8.63
C SER A 69 1.49 -8.51 8.61
N ASN A 70 1.40 -9.11 7.43
CA ASN A 70 1.26 -10.56 7.32
C ASN A 70 2.53 -11.25 6.84
N HIS A 71 3.70 -10.69 7.19
CA HIS A 71 4.97 -11.23 6.70
C HIS A 71 5.20 -12.69 7.10
N ASP A 72 4.58 -13.15 8.18
CA ASP A 72 4.72 -14.54 8.63
C ASP A 72 3.82 -15.50 7.86
N GLU A 73 2.86 -14.97 7.10
CA GLU A 73 1.85 -15.79 6.44
C GLU A 73 2.08 -15.94 4.95
N ILE A 74 2.98 -15.15 4.38
CA ILE A 74 3.21 -15.17 2.95
C ILE A 74 4.56 -15.82 2.64
N ARG A 75 4.68 -16.34 1.41
CA ARG A 75 5.91 -16.98 0.99
C ARG A 75 6.95 -16.03 0.40
N PRO A 76 6.55 -15.01 -0.37
CA PRO A 76 7.53 -14.04 -0.85
C PRO A 76 8.25 -13.34 0.29
N ARG A 77 9.48 -12.94 0.05
CA ARG A 77 10.32 -12.31 1.08
C ARG A 77 10.74 -10.93 0.63
N THR A 78 10.62 -9.98 1.55
CA THR A 78 11.09 -8.62 1.32
C THR A 78 12.44 -8.44 2.01
N GLU A 79 13.19 -7.42 1.58
CA GLU A 79 14.45 -7.06 2.22
C GLU A 79 14.23 -6.67 3.66
N SER A 80 13.12 -6.04 3.94
CA SER A 80 12.73 -5.62 5.28
C SER A 80 11.22 -5.62 5.34
N ASN A 81 10.68 -5.87 6.52
CA ASN A 81 9.23 -5.80 6.72
C ASN A 81 8.74 -4.37 6.87
N TYR A 82 9.64 -3.40 6.87
CA TYR A 82 9.32 -1.97 6.99
C TYR A 82 9.92 -1.21 5.83
N ILE A 83 9.18 -0.19 5.36
CA ILE A 83 9.68 0.76 4.36
C ILE A 83 9.44 2.14 4.93
N GLU A 84 10.50 2.90 5.14
CA GLU A 84 10.36 4.23 5.72
C GLU A 84 9.70 5.20 4.74
N ILE A 85 8.79 6.02 5.26
CA ILE A 85 8.15 7.07 4.49
C ILE A 85 8.86 8.36 4.85
N PRO A 86 9.39 9.10 3.87
CA PRO A 86 10.05 10.37 4.18
C PRO A 86 9.04 11.35 4.77
N GLU A 87 9.55 12.35 5.47
CA GLU A 87 8.70 13.42 6.00
C GLU A 87 7.89 14.00 4.85
N THR A 88 6.57 14.03 4.99
CA THR A 88 5.67 14.39 3.89
C THR A 88 4.68 15.45 4.35
N PRO A 89 4.87 16.71 3.97
CA PRO A 89 3.93 17.78 4.32
C PRO A 89 2.58 17.61 3.65
N PRO A 90 1.55 18.31 4.12
CA PRO A 90 0.25 18.30 3.45
C PRO A 90 0.37 18.68 1.97
N LYS A 91 -0.48 18.07 1.16
CA LYS A 91 -0.56 18.30 -0.30
C LYS A 91 0.69 17.88 -1.04
N THR A 92 1.48 17.02 -0.45
CA THR A 92 2.73 16.53 -1.05
C THR A 92 2.62 15.05 -1.34
N GLY A 93 3.10 14.65 -2.51
CA GLY A 93 3.14 13.25 -2.91
C GLY A 93 4.44 12.58 -2.51
N VAL A 94 4.40 11.26 -2.40
CA VAL A 94 5.57 10.45 -2.07
C VAL A 94 5.55 9.18 -2.89
N GLU A 95 6.73 8.72 -3.25
CA GLU A 95 6.89 7.43 -3.92
C GLU A 95 7.92 6.64 -3.12
N ILE A 96 7.55 5.40 -2.75
CA ILE A 96 8.45 4.50 -2.04
C ILE A 96 8.42 3.15 -2.72
N SER A 97 9.45 2.34 -2.49
CA SER A 97 9.53 1.03 -3.12
C SER A 97 10.29 0.05 -2.26
N THR A 98 10.09 -1.23 -2.56
CA THR A 98 10.86 -2.30 -1.96
C THR A 98 11.06 -3.40 -2.99
N VAL A 99 12.01 -4.28 -2.74
CA VAL A 99 12.24 -5.45 -3.58
C VAL A 99 11.71 -6.67 -2.84
N ILE A 100 10.94 -7.50 -3.55
CA ILE A 100 10.39 -8.72 -3.00
C ILE A 100 10.87 -9.89 -3.84
N GLU A 101 11.33 -10.94 -3.17
CA GLU A 101 11.79 -12.16 -3.82
C GLU A 101 10.69 -13.20 -3.79
N LEU A 102 10.32 -13.73 -4.96
CA LEU A 102 9.29 -14.74 -5.07
C LEU A 102 9.89 -16.09 -4.72
N ARG A 103 9.30 -16.75 -3.74
CA ARG A 103 9.81 -18.03 -3.24
C ARG A 103 9.14 -19.19 -3.98
N PRO A 104 9.62 -20.42 -3.77
CA PRO A 104 9.10 -21.55 -4.53
C PRO A 104 7.69 -21.95 -4.13
N PHE A 105 6.72 -21.25 -4.69
CA PHE A 105 5.33 -21.65 -4.63
C PHE A 105 4.64 -21.08 -5.86
N GLU A 106 3.58 -21.74 -6.28
CA GLU A 106 2.80 -21.27 -7.41
C GLU A 106 1.44 -20.85 -6.91
N GLY A 107 0.97 -19.69 -7.36
CA GLY A 107 -0.34 -19.22 -6.98
C GLY A 107 -0.34 -17.75 -6.62
N HIS A 108 -1.41 -17.36 -5.97
CA HIS A 108 -1.68 -15.95 -5.63
C HIS A 108 -1.45 -15.72 -4.15
N THR A 109 -0.87 -14.58 -3.82
CA THR A 109 -0.74 -14.13 -2.45
C THR A 109 -1.00 -12.65 -2.38
N THR A 110 -1.54 -12.20 -1.24
CA THR A 110 -1.75 -10.78 -0.98
C THR A 110 -0.84 -10.36 0.15
N CYS A 111 -0.04 -9.33 -0.10
CA CYS A 111 0.82 -8.75 0.91
C CYS A 111 0.06 -7.59 1.55
N HIS A 112 -0.16 -7.67 2.85
CA HIS A 112 -0.92 -6.66 3.60
C HIS A 112 0.04 -5.64 4.20
N TRP A 113 0.12 -4.50 3.54
CA TRP A 113 0.95 -3.40 4.03
C TRP A 113 0.06 -2.38 4.73
N ILE A 114 0.52 -1.88 5.88
CA ILE A 114 -0.19 -0.83 6.61
C ILE A 114 0.79 0.30 6.91
N MET A 115 0.26 1.52 6.98
CA MET A 115 1.07 2.66 7.42
C MET A 115 1.05 2.72 8.93
N VAL A 116 2.22 2.72 9.55
CA VAL A 116 2.33 2.81 11.00
C VAL A 116 3.11 4.07 11.37
N ASP A 117 2.85 4.58 12.57
CA ASP A 117 3.57 5.75 13.08
C ASP A 117 4.85 5.30 13.80
N SER A 118 5.55 6.23 14.44
CA SER A 118 6.81 5.91 15.10
C SER A 118 6.64 4.97 16.29
N GLY A 119 5.42 4.83 16.81
CA GLY A 119 5.10 3.88 17.88
C GLY A 119 4.51 2.58 17.37
N ASP A 120 4.58 2.32 16.06
CA ASP A 120 4.05 1.12 15.41
C ASP A 120 2.54 1.00 15.48
N ASN A 121 1.83 2.12 15.59
CA ASN A 121 0.38 2.13 15.57
C ASN A 121 -0.14 2.28 14.15
N ASP A 122 -1.16 1.50 13.80
CA ASP A 122 -1.79 1.55 12.48
C ASP A 122 -2.47 2.90 12.29
N CYS A 123 -2.01 3.67 11.32
CA CYS A 123 -2.55 5.01 11.08
C CYS A 123 -3.94 4.98 10.44
N TYR A 124 -4.29 3.90 9.75
CA TYR A 124 -5.58 3.76 9.07
C TYR A 124 -6.15 2.38 9.35
N PRO A 125 -6.64 2.14 10.59
CA PRO A 125 -7.06 0.80 11.00
C PRO A 125 -8.11 0.21 10.07
N GLY A 126 -7.92 -1.03 9.69
CA GLY A 126 -8.85 -1.74 8.83
C GLY A 126 -8.73 -1.43 7.36
N SER A 127 -7.83 -0.55 6.97
CA SER A 127 -7.66 -0.18 5.58
C SER A 127 -6.81 -1.22 4.84
N ARG A 128 -7.10 -1.41 3.56
CA ARG A 128 -6.33 -2.29 2.68
C ARG A 128 -5.75 -1.51 1.51
N MET A 129 -5.64 -0.21 1.63
CA MET A 129 -5.24 0.64 0.51
C MET A 129 -3.80 0.42 0.05
N PHE A 130 -2.95 -0.15 0.89
CA PHE A 130 -1.56 -0.41 0.52
C PHE A 130 -1.30 -1.87 0.16
N ASP A 131 -2.34 -2.71 0.11
CA ASP A 131 -2.20 -4.12 -0.21
C ASP A 131 -1.67 -4.30 -1.63
N ILE A 132 -0.82 -5.32 -1.80
CA ILE A 132 -0.25 -5.67 -3.10
C ILE A 132 -0.56 -7.15 -3.36
N ASP A 133 -1.11 -7.43 -4.54
CA ASP A 133 -1.40 -8.78 -4.97
C ASP A 133 -0.26 -9.29 -5.86
N ILE A 134 0.15 -10.53 -5.63
CA ILE A 134 1.26 -11.11 -6.36
C ILE A 134 0.86 -12.50 -6.85
N ASP A 135 1.04 -12.72 -8.15
CA ASP A 135 0.86 -14.03 -8.76
C ASP A 135 2.22 -14.60 -9.09
N VAL A 136 2.51 -15.79 -8.57
CA VAL A 136 3.78 -16.47 -8.79
C VAL A 136 3.54 -17.67 -9.67
N LYS A 137 4.34 -17.79 -10.72
CA LYS A 137 4.21 -18.86 -11.69
C LYS A 137 5.47 -19.70 -11.71
N PHE A 138 5.28 -20.96 -12.04
CA PHE A 138 6.38 -21.88 -12.20
C PHE A 138 7.03 -21.62 -13.55
N LYS A 139 8.33 -21.38 -13.55
CA LYS A 139 9.04 -21.11 -14.79
C LYS A 139 9.32 -22.42 -15.51
N ARG A 140 8.87 -22.51 -16.75
CA ARG A 140 9.10 -23.70 -17.54
C ARG A 140 10.47 -23.64 -18.20
N LYS A 141 11.05 -24.81 -18.36
CA LYS A 141 12.35 -24.90 -18.99
C LYS A 141 12.39 -24.32 -20.39
N ASN A 142 11.33 -24.53 -21.13
CA ASN A 142 11.26 -24.14 -22.54
C ASN A 142 10.71 -22.77 -22.78
N SER A 143 10.51 -22.00 -21.77
CA SER A 143 9.91 -20.70 -21.98
C SER A 143 10.87 -19.57 -21.85
#